data_82e86ef9ccfbba216b876c42d11ecbc1
#
_entry.id   82e86ef9ccfbba216b876c42d11ecbc1
#
_cell.length_a   1.000
_cell.length_b   1.000
_cell.length_c   1.000
_cell.angle_alpha   90.00
_cell.angle_beta   90.00
_cell.angle_gamma   90.00
#
_symmetry.space_group_name_H-M   'P 1'
#
loop_
_entity.id
_entity.type
_entity.pdbx_description
1 polymer ?
#
loop_
_entity_poly.entity_id
_entity_poly.type
_entity_poly.pdbx_seq_one_letter_code
_entity_poly.pdbx_strand_id
1 'polypeptide(L)'
;MNLRKIYLQRRGELFLKKLIFYFVFVIILIFTMPIIFTNQFKTEEVISPKVEEKFDYGQYSTIKLLHTSTGVVEEMHLDEYLYGVVASEMPATFELEALKAQAVVARTYTIYQIRNGKKHENADMCDSSLNCQAWISKEDRFARWEEGKQEEYWNKIVEAVNSTKGKFILYNGEPINALFHSNSGGTTELSINVWGGEFPYFKTVETSGEENYTSYSSEVIVSKDELISKMLEKYSEFKIDFSSNNQIEILERTNSNRVSKLKIGNIEISGVEARSIFGLKSAKFNVEILDDNIKFSVLGYGHGVGFSQCGSDTLAKNGKNYEEIIKYYYKDIEISE
;
A
#
# COMPACT_ATOMS: atom_id res chain seq x y z
N MET A 1 -61.06 46.74 -56.81
CA MET A 1 -60.55 45.65 -55.99
C MET A 1 -60.91 45.89 -54.53
N ASN A 2 -61.70 45.02 -53.89
CA ASN A 2 -62.57 45.31 -52.74
C ASN A 2 -61.82 45.27 -51.41
N LEU A 3 -61.51 46.46 -50.84
CA LEU A 3 -60.79 46.68 -49.59
C LEU A 3 -61.33 45.83 -48.41
N ARG A 4 -62.60 45.51 -48.44
CA ARG A 4 -63.27 44.68 -47.43
C ARG A 4 -62.80 43.22 -47.44
N LYS A 5 -62.47 42.75 -48.64
CA LYS A 5 -61.92 41.36 -48.79
C LYS A 5 -60.52 41.25 -48.24
N ILE A 6 -59.66 42.22 -48.42
CA ILE A 6 -58.30 42.29 -47.93
C ILE A 6 -58.27 42.40 -46.39
N TYR A 7 -59.21 43.16 -45.82
CA TYR A 7 -59.33 43.31 -44.37
C TYR A 7 -59.75 42.00 -43.68
N LEU A 8 -60.73 41.30 -44.28
CA LEU A 8 -61.18 40.00 -43.73
C LEU A 8 -60.10 38.95 -43.86
N GLN A 9 -59.38 38.96 -44.95
CA GLN A 9 -58.26 37.98 -45.13
C GLN A 9 -57.14 38.21 -44.13
N ARG A 10 -56.72 39.45 -43.89
CA ARG A 10 -55.69 39.78 -42.84
C ARG A 10 -56.17 39.41 -41.44
N ARG A 11 -57.47 39.63 -41.16
CA ARG A 11 -58.03 39.25 -39.84
C ARG A 11 -58.06 37.72 -39.63
N GLY A 12 -58.37 36.98 -40.69
CA GLY A 12 -58.30 35.53 -40.67
C GLY A 12 -56.89 34.99 -40.48
N GLU A 13 -55.91 35.59 -41.16
CA GLU A 13 -54.47 35.21 -40.99
C GLU A 13 -53.95 35.55 -39.58
N LEU A 14 -54.37 36.66 -38.97
CA LEU A 14 -53.99 37.01 -37.62
C LEU A 14 -54.64 36.08 -36.59
N PHE A 15 -55.87 35.69 -36.83
CA PHE A 15 -56.58 34.75 -35.99
C PHE A 15 -55.92 33.34 -36.06
N LEU A 16 -55.58 32.86 -37.27
CA LEU A 16 -54.90 31.61 -37.48
C LEU A 16 -53.53 31.58 -36.82
N LYS A 17 -52.75 32.66 -36.92
CA LYS A 17 -51.43 32.79 -36.22
C LYS A 17 -51.57 32.74 -34.71
N LYS A 18 -52.59 33.40 -34.13
CA LYS A 18 -52.87 33.31 -32.69
C LYS A 18 -53.28 31.92 -32.27
N LEU A 19 -54.07 31.20 -33.09
CA LEU A 19 -54.49 29.82 -32.83
C LEU A 19 -53.29 28.87 -32.84
N ILE A 20 -52.41 29.00 -33.84
CA ILE A 20 -51.17 28.21 -33.93
C ILE A 20 -50.27 28.48 -32.74
N PHE A 21 -50.10 29.76 -32.37
CA PHE A 21 -49.28 30.12 -31.19
C PHE A 21 -49.84 29.52 -29.90
N TYR A 22 -51.15 29.54 -29.71
CA TYR A 22 -51.80 28.92 -28.56
C TYR A 22 -51.63 27.41 -28.54
N PHE A 23 -51.73 26.76 -29.70
CA PHE A 23 -51.56 25.31 -29.83
C PHE A 23 -50.08 24.89 -29.51
N VAL A 24 -49.13 25.64 -30.03
CA VAL A 24 -47.69 25.42 -29.73
C VAL A 24 -47.40 25.64 -28.24
N PHE A 25 -47.99 26.68 -27.64
CA PHE A 25 -47.84 26.96 -26.21
C PHE A 25 -48.42 25.84 -25.34
N VAL A 26 -49.59 25.30 -25.68
CA VAL A 26 -50.23 24.17 -24.98
C VAL A 26 -49.38 22.89 -25.12
N ILE A 27 -48.82 22.63 -26.30
CA ILE A 27 -47.91 21.48 -26.51
C ILE A 27 -46.66 21.63 -25.65
N ILE A 28 -46.04 22.80 -25.61
CA ILE A 28 -44.86 23.06 -24.75
C ILE A 28 -45.23 22.80 -23.28
N LEU A 29 -46.40 23.27 -22.84
CA LEU A 29 -46.87 23.09 -21.46
C LEU A 29 -47.07 21.61 -21.10
N ILE A 30 -47.62 20.80 -22.01
CA ILE A 30 -47.84 19.38 -21.84
C ILE A 30 -46.52 18.62 -21.69
N PHE A 31 -45.47 19.01 -22.42
CA PHE A 31 -44.19 18.38 -22.34
C PHE A 31 -43.28 18.89 -21.20
N THR A 32 -43.40 20.15 -20.80
CA THR A 32 -42.58 20.79 -19.74
C THR A 32 -43.16 20.59 -18.34
N MET A 33 -44.48 20.52 -18.18
CA MET A 33 -45.15 20.30 -16.89
C MET A 33 -44.73 18.99 -16.22
N PRO A 34 -44.72 17.84 -16.90
CA PRO A 34 -44.26 16.59 -16.28
C PRO A 34 -42.79 16.66 -15.81
N ILE A 35 -41.93 17.35 -16.57
CA ILE A 35 -40.50 17.48 -16.22
C ILE A 35 -40.32 18.35 -14.97
N ILE A 36 -41.10 19.40 -14.82
CA ILE A 36 -41.09 20.28 -13.64
C ILE A 36 -41.66 19.53 -12.42
N PHE A 37 -42.75 18.79 -12.59
CA PHE A 37 -43.34 17.99 -11.50
C PHE A 37 -42.47 16.79 -11.07
N THR A 38 -41.84 16.09 -12.00
CA THR A 38 -40.93 15.01 -11.65
C THR A 38 -39.64 15.46 -10.94
N ASN A 39 -39.21 16.71 -11.19
CA ASN A 39 -38.09 17.31 -10.44
C ASN A 39 -38.48 17.81 -9.03
N GLN A 40 -39.76 18.08 -8.76
CA GLN A 40 -40.24 18.43 -7.42
C GLN A 40 -40.56 17.20 -6.55
N PHE A 41 -40.81 16.04 -7.13
CA PHE A 41 -40.96 14.76 -6.45
C PHE A 41 -39.69 13.93 -6.66
N LYS A 42 -38.47 14.50 -6.46
CA LYS A 42 -37.42 13.65 -5.95
C LYS A 42 -37.89 13.18 -4.58
N THR A 43 -38.52 12.02 -4.53
CA THR A 43 -38.55 11.20 -3.33
C THR A 43 -37.12 11.24 -2.79
N GLU A 44 -36.90 11.83 -1.62
CA GLU A 44 -35.78 11.43 -0.79
C GLU A 44 -35.89 9.90 -0.77
N GLU A 45 -35.01 9.23 -1.51
CA GLU A 45 -34.73 7.83 -1.20
C GLU A 45 -34.46 7.86 0.30
N VAL A 46 -35.38 7.31 1.07
CA VAL A 46 -35.10 6.91 2.43
C VAL A 46 -33.98 5.90 2.25
N ILE A 47 -32.74 6.42 2.33
CA ILE A 47 -31.56 5.59 2.46
C ILE A 47 -31.85 4.84 3.77
N SER A 48 -32.45 3.66 3.65
CA SER A 48 -32.42 2.68 4.73
C SER A 48 -30.98 2.68 5.18
N PRO A 49 -30.66 2.86 6.46
CA PRO A 49 -29.30 2.73 6.89
C PRO A 49 -28.83 1.39 6.33
N LYS A 50 -27.87 1.45 5.39
CA LYS A 50 -27.21 0.25 4.91
C LYS A 50 -26.73 -0.40 6.20
N VAL A 51 -27.34 -1.48 6.62
CA VAL A 51 -26.82 -2.29 7.70
C VAL A 51 -25.45 -2.66 7.16
N GLU A 52 -24.42 -2.00 7.67
CA GLU A 52 -23.05 -2.37 7.39
C GLU A 52 -22.95 -3.80 7.87
N GLU A 53 -22.97 -4.74 6.94
CA GLU A 53 -22.68 -6.12 7.27
C GLU A 53 -21.28 -6.10 7.89
N LYS A 54 -21.24 -6.34 9.20
CA LYS A 54 -19.98 -6.42 9.92
C LYS A 54 -19.14 -7.49 9.24
N PHE A 55 -17.93 -7.13 8.82
CA PHE A 55 -17.04 -8.06 8.13
C PHE A 55 -16.89 -9.35 8.95
N ASP A 56 -17.28 -10.48 8.37
CA ASP A 56 -17.16 -11.80 9.03
C ASP A 56 -15.72 -12.30 8.95
N TYR A 57 -15.02 -12.13 10.07
CA TYR A 57 -13.66 -12.61 10.26
C TYR A 57 -13.60 -14.14 10.45
N GLY A 58 -14.67 -14.77 10.95
CA GLY A 58 -14.68 -16.20 11.34
C GLY A 58 -14.30 -17.16 10.19
N GLN A 59 -14.61 -16.79 8.94
CA GLN A 59 -14.26 -17.57 7.75
C GLN A 59 -12.74 -17.67 7.48
N TYR A 60 -11.92 -16.83 8.11
CA TYR A 60 -10.46 -16.81 7.96
C TYR A 60 -9.74 -17.42 9.17
N SER A 61 -10.44 -18.20 10.00
CA SER A 61 -9.86 -18.82 11.21
C SER A 61 -8.73 -19.78 10.93
N THR A 62 -8.69 -20.37 9.72
CA THR A 62 -7.68 -21.36 9.28
C THR A 62 -7.05 -20.87 7.98
N ILE A 63 -5.74 -21.05 7.84
CA ILE A 63 -4.97 -20.73 6.64
C ILE A 63 -4.11 -21.91 6.17
N LYS A 64 -3.78 -21.95 4.88
CA LYS A 64 -2.85 -22.89 4.26
C LYS A 64 -1.54 -22.20 3.97
N LEU A 65 -0.49 -22.59 4.69
CA LEU A 65 0.86 -22.08 4.55
C LEU A 65 1.71 -22.99 3.67
N LEU A 66 2.30 -22.46 2.61
CA LEU A 66 3.28 -23.15 1.78
C LEU A 66 4.68 -22.93 2.35
N HIS A 67 5.35 -24.02 2.69
CA HIS A 67 6.77 -24.04 3.01
C HIS A 67 7.58 -24.08 1.70
N THR A 68 8.17 -22.95 1.33
CA THR A 68 8.82 -22.79 0.01
C THR A 68 10.03 -23.67 -0.19
N SER A 69 10.72 -24.06 0.87
CA SER A 69 11.90 -24.93 0.82
C SER A 69 11.57 -26.41 0.54
N THR A 70 10.37 -26.87 0.95
CA THR A 70 9.95 -28.28 0.84
C THR A 70 8.79 -28.50 -0.14
N GLY A 71 8.05 -27.44 -0.47
CA GLY A 71 6.82 -27.51 -1.25
C GLY A 71 5.61 -28.06 -0.46
N VAL A 72 5.77 -28.33 0.84
CA VAL A 72 4.68 -28.83 1.71
C VAL A 72 3.71 -27.69 2.05
N VAL A 73 2.42 -27.97 2.02
CA VAL A 73 1.36 -27.06 2.46
C VAL A 73 0.86 -27.56 3.83
N GLU A 74 0.94 -26.69 4.82
CA GLU A 74 0.47 -26.94 6.18
C GLU A 74 -0.80 -26.12 6.44
N GLU A 75 -1.82 -26.74 7.05
CA GLU A 75 -3.02 -26.06 7.50
C GLU A 75 -2.92 -25.77 9.01
N MET A 76 -3.11 -24.49 9.39
CA MET A 76 -3.00 -24.08 10.79
C MET A 76 -3.99 -22.94 11.12
N HIS A 77 -4.25 -22.71 12.40
CA HIS A 77 -5.02 -21.56 12.83
C HIS A 77 -4.32 -20.24 12.48
N LEU A 78 -5.09 -19.23 12.07
CA LEU A 78 -4.55 -17.92 11.71
C LEU A 78 -3.71 -17.30 12.85
N ASP A 79 -4.14 -17.42 14.10
CA ASP A 79 -3.36 -16.87 15.24
C ASP A 79 -2.04 -17.64 15.43
N GLU A 80 -1.99 -18.95 15.22
CA GLU A 80 -0.76 -19.75 15.27
C GLU A 80 0.20 -19.35 14.14
N TYR A 81 -0.32 -19.15 12.93
CA TYR A 81 0.44 -18.59 11.83
C TYR A 81 1.03 -17.23 12.19
N LEU A 82 0.25 -16.34 12.83
CA LEU A 82 0.69 -15.00 13.21
C LEU A 82 1.79 -15.01 14.28
N TYR A 83 1.86 -16.01 15.16
CA TYR A 83 3.02 -16.13 16.08
C TYR A 83 4.32 -16.26 15.27
N GLY A 84 4.34 -17.13 14.27
CA GLY A 84 5.50 -17.32 13.40
C GLY A 84 5.83 -16.11 12.55
N VAL A 85 4.80 -15.38 12.06
CA VAL A 85 4.99 -14.14 11.29
C VAL A 85 5.60 -13.05 12.16
N VAL A 86 5.00 -12.72 13.31
CA VAL A 86 5.50 -11.65 14.18
C VAL A 86 6.90 -12.00 14.68
N ALA A 87 7.16 -13.27 15.03
CA ALA A 87 8.47 -13.74 15.44
C ALA A 87 9.53 -13.62 14.33
N SER A 88 9.13 -13.75 13.06
CA SER A 88 10.04 -13.61 11.92
C SER A 88 10.30 -12.17 11.52
N GLU A 89 9.28 -11.34 11.56
CA GLU A 89 9.27 -9.97 11.02
C GLU A 89 9.85 -8.94 12.01
N MET A 90 9.63 -9.10 13.31
CA MET A 90 10.06 -8.13 14.30
C MET A 90 10.93 -8.71 15.42
N PRO A 91 11.93 -7.96 15.92
CA PRO A 91 12.64 -8.34 17.14
C PRO A 91 11.68 -8.42 18.33
N ALA A 92 11.72 -9.54 19.08
CA ALA A 92 10.90 -9.70 20.28
C ALA A 92 11.24 -8.68 21.41
N THR A 93 12.41 -8.01 21.29
CA THR A 93 12.84 -6.92 22.18
C THR A 93 12.09 -5.62 21.96
N PHE A 94 11.35 -5.47 20.83
CA PHE A 94 10.52 -4.29 20.58
C PHE A 94 9.39 -4.19 21.60
N GLU A 95 8.86 -2.99 21.80
CA GLU A 95 7.76 -2.75 22.76
C GLU A 95 6.53 -3.57 22.41
N LEU A 96 5.79 -3.99 23.45
CA LEU A 96 4.60 -4.83 23.29
C LEU A 96 3.56 -4.20 22.36
N GLU A 97 3.35 -2.88 22.46
CA GLU A 97 2.39 -2.16 21.61
C GLU A 97 2.81 -2.15 20.13
N ALA A 98 4.12 -2.14 19.84
CA ALA A 98 4.62 -2.29 18.47
C ALA A 98 4.37 -3.71 17.92
N LEU A 99 4.60 -4.74 18.74
CA LEU A 99 4.30 -6.13 18.38
C LEU A 99 2.80 -6.38 18.17
N LYS A 100 1.93 -5.77 19.01
CA LYS A 100 0.47 -5.77 18.83
C LYS A 100 0.06 -5.12 17.51
N ALA A 101 0.63 -3.96 17.19
CA ALA A 101 0.38 -3.29 15.93
C ALA A 101 0.78 -4.17 14.73
N GLN A 102 1.97 -4.80 14.78
CA GLN A 102 2.41 -5.73 13.74
C GLN A 102 1.48 -6.94 13.61
N ALA A 103 0.98 -7.49 14.72
CA ALA A 103 0.04 -8.62 14.67
C ALA A 103 -1.27 -8.25 13.94
N VAL A 104 -1.83 -7.07 14.20
CA VAL A 104 -3.01 -6.56 13.50
C VAL A 104 -2.71 -6.29 12.01
N VAL A 105 -1.57 -5.68 11.72
CA VAL A 105 -1.11 -5.41 10.34
C VAL A 105 -0.94 -6.71 9.55
N ALA A 106 -0.24 -7.69 10.12
CA ALA A 106 0.01 -8.98 9.49
C ALA A 106 -1.28 -9.79 9.25
N ARG A 107 -2.20 -9.77 10.24
CA ARG A 107 -3.53 -10.39 10.13
C ARG A 107 -4.32 -9.77 8.98
N THR A 108 -4.35 -8.44 8.92
CA THR A 108 -5.06 -7.70 7.88
C THR A 108 -4.49 -7.99 6.50
N TYR A 109 -3.15 -7.96 6.37
CA TYR A 109 -2.47 -8.32 5.14
C TYR A 109 -2.82 -9.73 4.66
N THR A 110 -2.81 -10.71 5.57
CA THR A 110 -3.16 -12.11 5.27
C THR A 110 -4.58 -12.20 4.71
N ILE A 111 -5.57 -11.61 5.40
CA ILE A 111 -6.96 -11.61 4.95
C ILE A 111 -7.10 -10.91 3.59
N TYR A 112 -6.44 -9.78 3.40
CA TYR A 112 -6.44 -9.07 2.14
C TYR A 112 -5.92 -9.94 0.99
N GLN A 113 -4.81 -10.65 1.18
CA GLN A 113 -4.23 -11.53 0.16
C GLN A 113 -5.15 -12.70 -0.18
N ILE A 114 -5.79 -13.33 0.81
CA ILE A 114 -6.76 -14.40 0.59
C ILE A 114 -7.96 -13.92 -0.25
N ARG A 115 -8.46 -12.72 0.01
CA ARG A 115 -9.62 -12.15 -0.69
C ARG A 115 -9.31 -11.67 -2.10
N ASN A 116 -8.16 -11.06 -2.32
CA ASN A 116 -7.84 -10.35 -3.56
C ASN A 116 -7.01 -11.16 -4.57
N GLY A 117 -6.82 -12.41 -4.31
CA GLY A 117 -6.19 -13.35 -5.22
C GLY A 117 -5.05 -14.11 -4.58
N LYS A 118 -5.09 -15.41 -4.71
CA LYS A 118 -4.07 -16.31 -4.21
C LYS A 118 -2.81 -16.19 -5.06
N LYS A 119 -1.68 -15.96 -4.43
CA LYS A 119 -0.37 -16.00 -5.08
C LYS A 119 0.10 -17.43 -5.37
N HIS A 120 -0.52 -18.41 -4.71
CA HIS A 120 -0.18 -19.83 -4.79
C HIS A 120 -1.42 -20.64 -5.09
N GLU A 121 -1.31 -21.64 -5.96
CA GLU A 121 -2.44 -22.44 -6.45
C GLU A 121 -3.16 -23.21 -5.31
N ASN A 122 -2.36 -23.78 -4.37
CA ASN A 122 -2.86 -24.67 -3.32
C ASN A 122 -2.65 -24.11 -1.89
N ALA A 123 -2.22 -22.86 -1.74
CA ALA A 123 -1.97 -22.24 -0.44
C ALA A 123 -2.48 -20.80 -0.41
N ASP A 124 -2.76 -20.31 0.79
CA ASP A 124 -3.19 -18.95 1.02
C ASP A 124 -1.99 -18.00 1.16
N MET A 125 -0.95 -18.45 1.84
CA MET A 125 0.30 -17.73 2.09
C MET A 125 1.50 -18.63 1.91
N CYS A 126 2.70 -18.06 1.83
CA CYS A 126 3.96 -18.80 1.94
C CYS A 126 4.87 -18.18 3.01
N ASP A 127 5.91 -18.91 3.41
CA ASP A 127 6.88 -18.54 4.43
C ASP A 127 7.95 -17.52 3.96
N SER A 128 7.90 -17.08 2.70
CA SER A 128 8.89 -16.20 2.09
C SER A 128 8.46 -14.73 2.08
N SER A 129 9.28 -13.83 2.62
CA SER A 129 9.11 -12.38 2.54
C SER A 129 9.24 -11.79 1.13
N LEU A 130 9.73 -12.56 0.16
CA LEU A 130 9.80 -12.15 -1.24
C LEU A 130 8.43 -12.15 -1.92
N ASN A 131 7.53 -13.02 -1.48
CA ASN A 131 6.22 -13.23 -2.08
C ASN A 131 5.06 -12.87 -1.13
N CYS A 132 5.19 -13.19 0.15
CA CYS A 132 4.16 -13.02 1.17
C CYS A 132 4.70 -12.18 2.34
N GLN A 133 4.74 -12.76 3.52
CA GLN A 133 5.42 -12.23 4.71
C GLN A 133 6.27 -13.36 5.32
N ALA A 134 7.39 -13.02 5.94
CA ALA A 134 8.27 -14.04 6.51
C ALA A 134 7.53 -14.80 7.62
N TRP A 135 7.78 -16.11 7.67
CA TRP A 135 7.28 -16.99 8.72
C TRP A 135 8.40 -17.90 9.22
N ILE A 136 8.36 -18.23 10.49
CA ILE A 136 9.33 -19.14 11.12
C ILE A 136 8.61 -20.00 12.16
N SER A 137 9.00 -21.30 12.27
CA SER A 137 8.51 -22.17 13.34
C SER A 137 9.02 -21.72 14.72
N LYS A 138 8.32 -22.14 15.79
CA LYS A 138 8.77 -21.89 17.17
C LYS A 138 10.16 -22.48 17.40
N GLU A 139 10.37 -23.70 16.96
CA GLU A 139 11.61 -24.46 17.11
C GLU A 139 12.80 -23.78 16.43
N ASP A 140 12.62 -23.37 15.17
CA ASP A 140 13.65 -22.66 14.42
C ASP A 140 13.94 -21.27 15.00
N ARG A 141 12.92 -20.61 15.54
CA ARG A 141 13.11 -19.31 16.17
C ARG A 141 13.83 -19.42 17.50
N PHE A 142 13.52 -20.42 18.30
CA PHE A 142 14.23 -20.73 19.56
C PHE A 142 15.71 -20.99 19.33
N ALA A 143 16.06 -21.72 18.27
CA ALA A 143 17.45 -21.99 17.89
C ALA A 143 18.27 -20.74 17.55
N ARG A 144 17.59 -19.60 17.23
CA ARG A 144 18.24 -18.34 16.85
C ARG A 144 18.26 -17.30 17.98
N TRP A 145 17.45 -17.49 19.00
CA TRP A 145 17.42 -16.57 20.15
C TRP A 145 18.48 -16.93 21.18
N GLU A 146 18.85 -15.96 21.99
CA GLU A 146 19.74 -16.12 23.12
C GLU A 146 19.20 -17.15 24.11
N GLU A 147 20.08 -18.01 24.61
CA GLU A 147 19.75 -19.08 25.57
C GLU A 147 19.16 -18.46 26.86
N GLY A 148 18.05 -19.01 27.33
CA GLY A 148 17.31 -18.51 28.50
C GLY A 148 16.33 -17.37 28.23
N LYS A 149 16.29 -16.81 27.02
CA LYS A 149 15.33 -15.76 26.62
C LYS A 149 14.19 -16.27 25.75
N GLN A 150 14.26 -17.49 25.26
CA GLN A 150 13.36 -18.02 24.22
C GLN A 150 11.89 -17.98 24.67
N GLU A 151 11.58 -18.47 25.86
CA GLU A 151 10.21 -18.50 26.37
C GLU A 151 9.68 -17.10 26.70
N GLU A 152 10.52 -16.20 27.26
CA GLU A 152 10.15 -14.80 27.51
C GLU A 152 9.74 -14.12 26.20
N TYR A 153 10.56 -14.23 25.16
CA TYR A 153 10.33 -13.60 23.85
C TYR A 153 9.11 -14.20 23.15
N TRP A 154 8.98 -15.52 23.19
CA TRP A 154 7.84 -16.19 22.57
C TRP A 154 6.53 -15.82 23.25
N ASN A 155 6.48 -15.82 24.59
CA ASN A 155 5.31 -15.48 25.34
C ASN A 155 4.87 -14.02 25.09
N LYS A 156 5.80 -13.08 24.93
CA LYS A 156 5.51 -11.70 24.56
C LYS A 156 4.87 -11.60 23.16
N ILE A 157 5.35 -12.39 22.19
CA ILE A 157 4.73 -12.46 20.84
C ILE A 157 3.33 -13.06 20.91
N VAL A 158 3.17 -14.17 21.64
CA VAL A 158 1.85 -14.81 21.86
C VAL A 158 0.88 -13.82 22.52
N GLU A 159 1.33 -13.06 23.53
CA GLU A 159 0.53 -12.00 24.16
C GLU A 159 0.12 -10.94 23.13
N ALA A 160 1.03 -10.45 22.30
CA ALA A 160 0.76 -9.45 21.29
C ALA A 160 -0.33 -9.90 20.30
N VAL A 161 -0.24 -11.13 19.81
CA VAL A 161 -1.23 -11.70 18.88
C VAL A 161 -2.57 -11.93 19.57
N ASN A 162 -2.57 -12.56 20.75
CA ASN A 162 -3.81 -12.92 21.46
C ASN A 162 -4.58 -11.71 21.97
N SER A 163 -3.89 -10.68 22.48
CA SER A 163 -4.54 -9.45 22.96
C SER A 163 -5.16 -8.60 21.83
N THR A 164 -4.81 -8.91 20.57
CA THR A 164 -5.37 -8.28 19.37
C THR A 164 -6.21 -9.23 18.53
N LYS A 165 -6.66 -10.34 19.11
CA LYS A 165 -7.47 -11.34 18.40
C LYS A 165 -8.74 -10.70 17.82
N GLY A 166 -9.04 -11.02 16.56
CA GLY A 166 -10.19 -10.46 15.84
C GLY A 166 -10.02 -9.01 15.38
N LYS A 167 -8.92 -8.32 15.74
CA LYS A 167 -8.66 -6.97 15.27
C LYS A 167 -7.98 -6.98 13.90
N PHE A 168 -8.50 -6.18 12.97
CA PHE A 168 -7.92 -5.94 11.65
C PHE A 168 -8.31 -4.55 11.15
N ILE A 169 -7.64 -4.08 10.09
CA ILE A 169 -7.71 -2.70 9.61
C ILE A 169 -8.64 -2.66 8.40
N LEU A 170 -9.63 -1.76 8.44
CA LEU A 170 -10.61 -1.55 7.39
C LEU A 170 -10.47 -0.16 6.78
N TYR A 171 -10.76 -0.06 5.49
CA TYR A 171 -11.01 1.17 4.79
C TYR A 171 -12.31 1.00 4.00
N ASN A 172 -13.32 1.86 4.28
CA ASN A 172 -14.67 1.74 3.73
C ASN A 172 -15.29 0.34 3.93
N GLY A 173 -15.12 -0.25 5.12
CA GLY A 173 -15.66 -1.57 5.48
C GLY A 173 -14.90 -2.78 4.94
N GLU A 174 -13.82 -2.58 4.17
CA GLU A 174 -13.03 -3.64 3.55
C GLU A 174 -11.60 -3.70 4.11
N PRO A 175 -11.02 -4.91 4.32
CA PRO A 175 -9.64 -5.05 4.75
C PRO A 175 -8.67 -4.36 3.80
N ILE A 176 -7.71 -3.59 4.35
CA ILE A 176 -6.70 -2.91 3.55
C ILE A 176 -5.56 -3.83 3.13
N ASN A 177 -4.84 -3.46 2.07
CA ASN A 177 -3.52 -4.04 1.79
C ASN A 177 -2.50 -3.51 2.79
N ALA A 178 -2.44 -4.10 3.98
CA ALA A 178 -1.67 -3.60 5.11
C ALA A 178 -0.16 -3.85 4.94
N LEU A 179 0.46 -3.16 3.98
CA LEU A 179 1.89 -3.27 3.66
C LEU A 179 2.75 -2.70 4.78
N PHE A 180 3.87 -3.37 5.07
CA PHE A 180 4.83 -2.99 6.11
C PHE A 180 6.27 -3.21 5.65
N HIS A 181 7.20 -2.59 6.35
CA HIS A 181 8.65 -2.68 6.07
C HIS A 181 9.45 -2.45 7.35
N SER A 182 10.75 -2.82 7.32
CA SER A 182 11.60 -2.77 8.51
C SER A 182 11.86 -1.34 8.99
N ASN A 183 12.38 -0.47 8.11
CA ASN A 183 12.79 0.88 8.45
C ASN A 183 12.58 1.82 7.27
N SER A 184 11.91 2.95 7.46
CA SER A 184 11.59 3.88 6.38
C SER A 184 12.76 4.79 5.98
N GLY A 185 13.80 4.86 6.80
CA GLY A 185 14.88 5.84 6.63
C GLY A 185 14.42 7.28 6.93
N GLY A 186 13.47 7.45 7.86
CA GLY A 186 12.96 8.73 8.34
C GLY A 186 11.67 9.22 7.66
N THR A 187 11.20 8.56 6.60
CA THR A 187 9.96 8.98 5.90
C THR A 187 9.39 7.84 5.06
N THR A 188 8.09 7.56 5.20
CA THR A 188 7.41 6.52 4.39
C THR A 188 7.18 6.98 2.95
N GLU A 189 6.98 6.01 2.04
CA GLU A 189 6.78 6.21 0.62
C GLU A 189 5.32 5.95 0.20
N LEU A 190 4.90 6.52 -0.92
CA LEU A 190 3.64 6.22 -1.55
C LEU A 190 3.74 4.96 -2.42
N SER A 191 2.69 4.12 -2.41
CA SER A 191 2.66 2.88 -3.20
C SER A 191 2.79 3.11 -4.72
N ILE A 192 2.30 4.24 -5.22
CA ILE A 192 2.39 4.61 -6.63
C ILE A 192 3.85 4.70 -7.12
N ASN A 193 4.77 5.15 -6.25
CA ASN A 193 6.19 5.28 -6.59
C ASN A 193 6.95 3.95 -6.55
N VAL A 194 6.34 2.89 -6.02
CA VAL A 194 6.97 1.56 -5.89
C VAL A 194 6.39 0.56 -6.87
N TRP A 195 5.06 0.53 -7.02
CA TRP A 195 4.34 -0.48 -7.84
C TRP A 195 3.37 0.11 -8.86
N GLY A 196 3.25 1.46 -8.94
CA GLY A 196 2.35 2.13 -9.88
C GLY A 196 0.87 2.14 -9.48
N GLY A 197 0.51 1.53 -8.35
CA GLY A 197 -0.86 1.54 -7.79
C GLY A 197 -0.99 2.55 -6.64
N GLU A 198 -2.11 3.27 -6.57
CA GLU A 198 -2.42 4.20 -5.51
C GLU A 198 -3.51 3.62 -4.59
N PHE A 199 -3.27 3.71 -3.28
CA PHE A 199 -4.23 3.37 -2.25
C PHE A 199 -4.44 4.60 -1.34
N PRO A 200 -5.69 5.02 -1.08
CA PRO A 200 -5.99 6.28 -0.40
C PRO A 200 -5.48 6.33 1.06
N TYR A 201 -5.36 5.19 1.71
CA TYR A 201 -4.89 5.07 3.09
C TYR A 201 -3.36 5.13 3.25
N PHE A 202 -2.57 5.06 2.17
CA PHE A 202 -1.13 5.31 2.23
C PHE A 202 -0.84 6.80 2.05
N LYS A 203 -0.23 7.39 3.05
CA LYS A 203 0.30 8.76 2.99
C LYS A 203 1.76 8.73 3.40
N THR A 204 2.52 9.71 2.93
CA THR A 204 3.87 9.95 3.41
C THR A 204 3.80 10.49 4.83
N VAL A 205 4.47 9.82 5.76
CA VAL A 205 4.59 10.22 7.17
C VAL A 205 6.06 10.22 7.61
N GLU A 206 6.41 11.14 8.49
CA GLU A 206 7.73 11.19 9.10
C GLU A 206 7.86 10.08 10.16
N THR A 207 9.06 9.53 10.32
CA THR A 207 9.34 8.42 11.25
C THR A 207 10.59 8.74 12.08
N SER A 208 10.45 9.71 12.98
CA SER A 208 11.55 10.12 13.87
C SER A 208 12.00 8.98 14.79
N GLY A 209 13.29 8.92 15.10
CA GLY A 209 13.90 7.94 16.01
C GLY A 209 14.30 6.62 15.34
N GLU A 210 14.04 6.43 14.05
CA GLU A 210 14.49 5.26 13.31
C GLU A 210 16.01 5.18 13.13
N GLU A 211 16.70 6.30 13.22
CA GLU A 211 18.16 6.41 13.18
C GLU A 211 18.87 5.67 14.31
N ASN A 212 18.15 5.32 15.37
CA ASN A 212 18.68 4.56 16.49
C ASN A 212 18.74 3.04 16.26
N TYR A 213 18.23 2.57 15.12
CA TYR A 213 18.18 1.14 14.77
C TYR A 213 19.26 0.78 13.75
N THR A 214 19.84 -0.40 13.89
CA THR A 214 20.90 -0.90 12.99
C THR A 214 20.45 -1.06 11.53
N SER A 215 19.14 -1.16 11.30
CA SER A 215 18.55 -1.22 9.97
C SER A 215 18.38 0.14 9.28
N TYR A 216 18.73 1.25 9.96
CA TYR A 216 18.55 2.60 9.44
C TYR A 216 19.48 2.93 8.27
N SER A 217 20.73 2.54 8.36
CA SER A 217 21.72 2.82 7.33
C SER A 217 22.49 1.57 6.93
N SER A 218 22.93 1.52 5.69
CA SER A 218 23.81 0.49 5.18
C SER A 218 24.61 1.00 4.00
N GLU A 219 25.72 0.34 3.69
CA GLU A 219 26.54 0.63 2.52
C GLU A 219 26.64 -0.61 1.65
N VAL A 220 26.61 -0.43 0.34
CA VAL A 220 26.92 -1.46 -0.65
C VAL A 220 28.00 -0.91 -1.56
N ILE A 221 29.10 -1.65 -1.68
CA ILE A 221 30.22 -1.31 -2.55
C ILE A 221 30.31 -2.40 -3.60
N VAL A 222 30.26 -1.98 -4.87
CA VAL A 222 30.44 -2.88 -6.02
C VAL A 222 31.62 -2.40 -6.85
N SER A 223 32.41 -3.29 -7.43
CA SER A 223 33.45 -2.93 -8.37
C SER A 223 32.83 -2.40 -9.68
N LYS A 224 33.59 -1.62 -10.44
CA LYS A 224 33.18 -1.18 -11.78
C LYS A 224 32.83 -2.37 -12.70
N ASP A 225 33.60 -3.44 -12.63
CA ASP A 225 33.36 -4.67 -13.42
C ASP A 225 32.08 -5.40 -12.97
N GLU A 226 31.81 -5.47 -11.67
CA GLU A 226 30.58 -6.07 -11.15
C GLU A 226 29.35 -5.23 -11.57
N LEU A 227 29.43 -3.90 -11.50
CA LEU A 227 28.36 -3.04 -11.99
C LEU A 227 28.08 -3.29 -13.46
N ILE A 228 29.12 -3.34 -14.30
CA ILE A 228 29.00 -3.62 -15.73
C ILE A 228 28.33 -4.99 -15.95
N SER A 229 28.80 -6.04 -15.26
CA SER A 229 28.23 -7.38 -15.36
C SER A 229 26.74 -7.42 -15.01
N LYS A 230 26.36 -6.86 -13.85
CA LYS A 230 24.96 -6.81 -13.40
C LYS A 230 24.06 -6.00 -14.35
N MET A 231 24.57 -4.93 -14.92
CA MET A 231 23.82 -4.13 -15.88
C MET A 231 23.66 -4.87 -17.22
N LEU A 232 24.69 -5.55 -17.70
CA LEU A 232 24.65 -6.34 -18.96
C LEU A 232 23.73 -7.56 -18.85
N GLU A 233 23.61 -8.18 -17.68
CA GLU A 233 22.63 -9.28 -17.44
C GLU A 233 21.19 -8.84 -17.73
N LYS A 234 20.89 -7.55 -17.54
CA LYS A 234 19.55 -7.02 -17.72
C LYS A 234 19.37 -6.20 -18.98
N TYR A 235 20.42 -5.51 -19.44
CA TYR A 235 20.43 -4.60 -20.57
C TYR A 235 21.57 -4.94 -21.50
N SER A 236 21.34 -5.73 -22.53
CA SER A 236 22.37 -6.18 -23.49
C SER A 236 23.08 -5.04 -24.23
N GLU A 237 22.41 -3.87 -24.34
CA GLU A 237 22.93 -2.65 -24.98
C GLU A 237 23.67 -1.71 -24.01
N PHE A 238 23.85 -2.11 -22.76
CA PHE A 238 24.49 -1.27 -21.74
C PHE A 238 25.92 -0.88 -22.11
N LYS A 239 26.22 0.39 -21.94
CA LYS A 239 27.56 0.98 -22.13
C LYS A 239 27.82 2.03 -21.08
N ILE A 240 29.03 2.06 -20.54
CA ILE A 240 29.49 3.07 -19.60
C ILE A 240 30.97 3.38 -19.88
N ASP A 241 31.35 4.67 -19.78
CA ASP A 241 32.72 5.14 -19.92
C ASP A 241 33.11 5.93 -18.66
N PHE A 242 33.78 5.26 -17.73
CA PHE A 242 34.22 5.88 -16.48
C PHE A 242 35.29 6.99 -16.62
N SER A 243 35.85 7.19 -17.83
CA SER A 243 36.74 8.34 -18.08
C SER A 243 35.96 9.65 -18.28
N SER A 244 34.66 9.55 -18.57
CA SER A 244 33.76 10.67 -18.78
C SER A 244 33.01 11.03 -17.48
N ASN A 245 32.67 12.31 -17.30
CA ASN A 245 31.90 12.78 -16.16
C ASN A 245 30.41 12.34 -16.21
N ASN A 246 29.75 12.31 -15.08
CA ASN A 246 28.30 12.10 -14.95
C ASN A 246 27.81 10.75 -15.55
N GLN A 247 28.61 9.70 -15.41
CA GLN A 247 28.26 8.36 -15.87
C GLN A 247 27.27 7.64 -14.95
N ILE A 248 27.20 8.04 -13.68
CA ILE A 248 26.19 7.59 -12.72
C ILE A 248 25.63 8.84 -12.04
N GLU A 249 24.32 9.10 -12.24
CA GLU A 249 23.69 10.33 -11.78
C GLU A 249 22.24 10.06 -11.32
N ILE A 250 21.89 10.53 -10.14
CA ILE A 250 20.50 10.54 -9.66
C ILE A 250 19.80 11.73 -10.31
N LEU A 251 18.89 11.43 -11.24
CA LEU A 251 18.16 12.45 -11.99
C LEU A 251 16.96 12.99 -11.25
N GLU A 252 16.23 12.12 -10.54
CA GLU A 252 15.00 12.49 -9.86
C GLU A 252 14.83 11.73 -8.54
N ARG A 253 14.14 12.39 -7.59
CA ARG A 253 13.73 11.80 -6.31
C ARG A 253 12.25 12.01 -6.04
N THR A 254 11.66 11.08 -5.30
CA THR A 254 10.30 11.22 -4.77
C THR A 254 10.26 12.22 -3.60
N ASN A 255 9.04 12.57 -3.16
CA ASN A 255 8.84 13.44 -1.98
C ASN A 255 9.42 12.84 -0.68
N SER A 256 9.56 11.51 -0.61
CA SER A 256 10.20 10.82 0.52
C SER A 256 11.73 10.75 0.39
N ASN A 257 12.30 11.43 -0.60
CA ASN A 257 13.73 11.46 -0.93
C ASN A 257 14.30 10.11 -1.41
N ARG A 258 13.44 9.20 -1.90
CA ARG A 258 13.88 7.97 -2.60
C ARG A 258 14.22 8.30 -4.04
N VAL A 259 15.16 7.57 -4.60
CA VAL A 259 15.52 7.71 -6.02
C VAL A 259 14.34 7.21 -6.87
N SER A 260 13.77 8.10 -7.68
CA SER A 260 12.76 7.73 -8.69
C SER A 260 13.39 7.44 -10.04
N LYS A 261 14.49 8.15 -10.38
CA LYS A 261 15.22 7.95 -11.62
C LYS A 261 16.74 8.06 -11.41
N LEU A 262 17.46 7.05 -11.89
CA LEU A 262 18.91 6.94 -11.86
C LEU A 262 19.42 6.66 -13.28
N LYS A 263 20.38 7.45 -13.73
CA LYS A 263 21.14 7.19 -14.95
C LYS A 263 22.41 6.42 -14.62
N ILE A 264 22.68 5.34 -15.35
CA ILE A 264 23.94 4.60 -15.32
C ILE A 264 24.39 4.38 -16.76
N GLY A 265 25.50 5.02 -17.16
CA GLY A 265 25.96 5.01 -18.56
C GLY A 265 24.90 5.54 -19.50
N ASN A 266 24.49 4.69 -20.47
CA ASN A 266 23.45 5.00 -21.45
C ASN A 266 22.04 4.54 -21.04
N ILE A 267 21.86 3.97 -19.82
CA ILE A 267 20.59 3.42 -19.36
C ILE A 267 20.02 4.28 -18.21
N GLU A 268 18.71 4.51 -18.22
CA GLU A 268 17.96 5.08 -17.11
C GLU A 268 17.10 4.00 -16.46
N ILE A 269 17.19 3.87 -15.13
CA ILE A 269 16.44 2.91 -14.33
C ILE A 269 15.75 3.60 -13.14
N SER A 270 14.75 2.97 -12.56
CA SER A 270 14.16 3.41 -11.30
C SER A 270 15.04 3.06 -10.11
N GLY A 271 14.89 3.79 -8.99
CA GLY A 271 15.57 3.43 -7.75
C GLY A 271 15.13 2.08 -7.18
N VAL A 272 13.88 1.67 -7.43
CA VAL A 272 13.37 0.33 -7.08
C VAL A 272 14.11 -0.75 -7.87
N GLU A 273 14.36 -0.50 -9.13
CA GLU A 273 15.11 -1.39 -10.00
C GLU A 273 16.60 -1.45 -9.62
N ALA A 274 17.22 -0.30 -9.34
CA ALA A 274 18.59 -0.24 -8.83
C ALA A 274 18.73 -1.02 -7.51
N ARG A 275 17.74 -0.90 -6.60
CA ARG A 275 17.67 -1.71 -5.38
C ARG A 275 17.72 -3.21 -5.68
N SER A 276 17.00 -3.67 -6.67
CA SER A 276 16.98 -5.09 -7.08
C SER A 276 18.30 -5.54 -7.70
N ILE A 277 18.87 -4.74 -8.62
CA ILE A 277 20.09 -5.07 -9.36
C ILE A 277 21.29 -5.16 -8.40
N PHE A 278 21.43 -4.17 -7.52
CA PHE A 278 22.60 -4.03 -6.64
C PHE A 278 22.39 -4.59 -5.23
N GLY A 279 21.23 -5.18 -4.92
CA GLY A 279 20.93 -5.75 -3.60
C GLY A 279 20.84 -4.70 -2.49
N LEU A 280 20.40 -3.48 -2.79
CA LEU A 280 20.29 -2.41 -1.82
C LEU A 280 19.14 -2.65 -0.84
N LYS A 281 19.29 -2.19 0.39
CA LYS A 281 18.25 -2.35 1.42
C LYS A 281 16.99 -1.52 1.13
N SER A 282 17.14 -0.33 0.50
CA SER A 282 16.01 0.50 0.09
C SER A 282 16.35 1.29 -1.20
N ALA A 283 15.34 1.96 -1.76
CA ALA A 283 15.54 2.91 -2.87
C ALA A 283 15.96 4.33 -2.40
N LYS A 284 16.14 4.55 -1.09
CA LYS A 284 16.63 5.81 -0.53
C LYS A 284 18.14 5.75 -0.37
N PHE A 285 18.87 6.12 -1.42
CA PHE A 285 20.34 6.03 -1.44
C PHE A 285 20.99 7.23 -2.11
N ASN A 286 22.27 7.41 -1.81
CA ASN A 286 23.21 8.21 -2.58
C ASN A 286 24.21 7.28 -3.26
N VAL A 287 24.81 7.74 -4.35
CA VAL A 287 25.83 7.01 -5.10
C VAL A 287 27.08 7.87 -5.24
N GLU A 288 28.24 7.24 -5.07
CA GLU A 288 29.55 7.87 -5.19
C GLU A 288 30.45 6.95 -6.03
N ILE A 289 31.16 7.52 -7.01
CA ILE A 289 32.16 6.81 -7.80
C ILE A 289 33.49 6.96 -7.08
N LEU A 290 34.06 5.86 -6.63
CA LEU A 290 35.41 5.75 -6.11
C LEU A 290 36.36 5.29 -7.22
N ASP A 291 37.69 5.24 -6.96
CA ASP A 291 38.67 4.90 -7.99
C ASP A 291 38.30 3.65 -8.80
N ASP A 292 38.12 2.51 -8.12
CA ASP A 292 37.78 1.22 -8.77
C ASP A 292 36.38 0.70 -8.40
N ASN A 293 35.64 1.43 -7.58
CA ASN A 293 34.38 0.97 -7.01
C ASN A 293 33.27 2.05 -7.13
N ILE A 294 32.04 1.58 -7.02
CA ILE A 294 30.86 2.41 -6.83
C ILE A 294 30.29 2.10 -5.44
N LYS A 295 30.10 3.14 -4.64
CA LYS A 295 29.55 3.08 -3.30
C LYS A 295 28.10 3.58 -3.30
N PHE A 296 27.19 2.78 -2.78
CA PHE A 296 25.83 3.16 -2.47
C PHE A 296 25.67 3.34 -0.96
N SER A 297 25.36 4.55 -0.51
CA SER A 297 25.03 4.85 0.90
C SER A 297 23.50 4.86 1.02
N VAL A 298 22.94 3.87 1.73
CA VAL A 298 21.51 3.57 1.73
C VAL A 298 20.91 3.91 3.09
N LEU A 299 19.73 4.57 3.10
CA LEU A 299 18.91 4.79 4.29
C LEU A 299 17.63 3.97 4.24
N GLY A 300 17.30 3.34 5.38
CA GLY A 300 16.12 2.49 5.52
C GLY A 300 16.30 1.06 5.00
N TYR A 301 15.30 0.24 5.30
CA TYR A 301 15.25 -1.17 4.91
C TYR A 301 13.83 -1.57 4.53
N GLY A 302 13.62 -1.87 3.26
CA GLY A 302 12.35 -2.27 2.67
C GLY A 302 11.87 -1.29 1.59
N HIS A 303 10.63 -1.49 1.16
CA HIS A 303 10.00 -0.64 0.14
C HIS A 303 9.55 0.74 0.66
N GLY A 304 9.43 0.90 1.97
CA GLY A 304 9.08 2.16 2.61
C GLY A 304 7.59 2.49 2.66
N VAL A 305 6.69 1.68 2.10
CA VAL A 305 5.25 1.96 2.05
C VAL A 305 4.54 1.44 3.30
N GLY A 306 3.63 2.22 3.84
CA GLY A 306 2.78 1.84 4.96
C GLY A 306 3.52 1.77 6.30
N PHE A 307 3.32 0.70 7.06
CA PHE A 307 3.80 0.56 8.43
C PHE A 307 5.31 0.33 8.51
N SER A 308 6.00 1.13 9.33
CA SER A 308 7.41 0.93 9.64
C SER A 308 7.58 0.22 10.97
N GLN A 309 8.28 -0.92 10.99
CA GLN A 309 8.51 -1.72 12.17
C GLN A 309 9.38 -0.96 13.21
N CYS A 310 10.49 -0.37 12.80
CA CYS A 310 11.33 0.45 13.71
C CYS A 310 10.62 1.72 14.18
N GLY A 311 9.92 2.39 13.27
CA GLY A 311 9.14 3.57 13.64
C GLY A 311 8.00 3.24 14.60
N SER A 312 7.36 2.08 14.48
CA SER A 312 6.32 1.63 15.42
C SER A 312 6.87 1.40 16.82
N ASP A 313 8.07 0.81 16.94
CA ASP A 313 8.73 0.64 18.23
C ASP A 313 9.12 1.97 18.88
N THR A 314 9.56 2.95 18.07
CA THR A 314 9.80 4.31 18.55
C THR A 314 8.52 4.97 19.06
N LEU A 315 7.40 4.83 18.34
CA LEU A 315 6.11 5.37 18.77
C LEU A 315 5.63 4.70 20.06
N ALA A 316 5.80 3.38 20.19
CA ALA A 316 5.46 2.63 21.41
C ALA A 316 6.31 3.07 22.61
N LYS A 317 7.62 3.25 22.43
CA LYS A 317 8.53 3.83 23.46
C LYS A 317 8.11 5.23 23.92
N ASN A 318 7.46 5.98 23.01
CA ASN A 318 6.89 7.30 23.30
C ASN A 318 5.46 7.23 23.86
N GLY A 319 5.00 6.05 24.31
CA GLY A 319 3.72 5.83 25.00
C GLY A 319 2.51 5.68 24.09
N LYS A 320 2.68 5.51 22.79
CA LYS A 320 1.58 5.22 21.85
C LYS A 320 1.13 3.77 21.98
N ASN A 321 -0.20 3.54 22.05
CA ASN A 321 -0.78 2.22 21.97
C ASN A 321 -0.85 1.72 20.51
N TYR A 322 -1.11 0.43 20.31
CA TYR A 322 -1.10 -0.19 18.99
C TYR A 322 -2.09 0.43 17.99
N GLU A 323 -3.26 0.92 18.44
CA GLU A 323 -4.25 1.56 17.56
C GLU A 323 -3.77 2.93 17.08
N GLU A 324 -3.19 3.74 17.97
CA GLU A 324 -2.58 5.02 17.63
C GLU A 324 -1.42 4.83 16.63
N ILE A 325 -0.61 3.78 16.84
CA ILE A 325 0.50 3.42 15.96
C ILE A 325 -0.01 3.05 14.56
N ILE A 326 -1.01 2.19 14.45
CA ILE A 326 -1.63 1.79 13.19
C ILE A 326 -2.20 3.02 12.46
N LYS A 327 -2.98 3.88 13.13
CA LYS A 327 -3.58 5.11 12.59
C LYS A 327 -2.53 6.16 12.20
N TYR A 328 -1.31 6.06 12.76
CA TYR A 328 -0.20 6.91 12.33
C TYR A 328 0.26 6.60 10.91
N TYR A 329 0.31 5.33 10.52
CA TYR A 329 0.80 4.88 9.22
C TYR A 329 -0.29 4.77 8.15
N TYR A 330 -1.50 4.33 8.52
CA TYR A 330 -2.63 4.23 7.62
C TYR A 330 -3.67 5.29 7.97
N LYS A 331 -4.09 6.06 6.96
CA LYS A 331 -5.01 7.18 7.16
C LYS A 331 -6.43 6.81 6.80
N ASP A 332 -7.39 7.46 7.47
CA ASP A 332 -8.83 7.31 7.20
C ASP A 332 -9.32 5.85 7.30
N ILE A 333 -8.70 5.08 8.23
CA ILE A 333 -8.98 3.67 8.48
C ILE A 333 -9.76 3.48 9.78
N GLU A 334 -10.40 2.34 9.87
CA GLU A 334 -11.04 1.83 11.07
C GLU A 334 -10.34 0.55 11.54
N ILE A 335 -10.32 0.32 12.85
CA ILE A 335 -9.89 -0.97 13.43
C ILE A 335 -11.15 -1.67 13.88
N SER A 336 -11.35 -2.92 13.40
CA SER A 336 -12.54 -3.72 13.76
C SER A 336 -12.64 -3.94 15.27
N GLU A 337 -13.84 -4.03 15.77
CA GLU A 337 -14.12 -4.41 17.17
C GLU A 337 -14.27 -5.92 17.34
#